data_9e78e02e3042c50bd81e2c6c096a4b05
#
_entry.id   9e78e02e3042c50bd81e2c6c096a4b05
#
_cell.length_a   1.000
_cell.length_b   1.000
_cell.length_c   1.000
_cell.angle_alpha   90.00
_cell.angle_beta   90.00
_cell.angle_gamma   90.00
#
_symmetry.space_group_name_H-M   'P 1'
#
loop_
_entity.id
_entity.type
_entity.pdbx_description
1 polymer ?
#
loop_
_entity_poly.entity_id
_entity_poly.type
_entity_poly.pdbx_seq_one_letter_code
_entity_poly.pdbx_strand_id
1 'polypeptide(L)'
;LVTAPTGSGKTLIAEKGIEKYIEDGKKVIYTTPIKALSNQKFNDFQNEGIDTGLLTGDRNENPNANLIIATTEILRNMIFSEDERINEIGLVILDEVHYLADKERGATWEEIIIHLPKKIKILGLSATIGNENEFLSWIVSQRGPTDLIKSNIRPVPLEISLVTATQNDDQITTIKSTKDKKNKRIFQFDKKYRKFKKPTLSNQLEFISLKNSTPSIFFFFSRDKVESKARHASNLIGKTTDNHDLKVLFDSVFGDLTIEEFNLLNLDELFWMWSRRIGFHHAGLAPIVKEFVEHLFINRYIDILFATETLSLGINMPAKSI
;
A
#
# COMPACT_ATOMS: atom_id res chain seq x y z
N LEU A 1 -2.76 9.56 19.44
CA LEU A 1 -3.04 9.55 18.00
C LEU A 1 -1.94 10.29 17.26
N VAL A 2 -1.36 9.66 16.25
CA VAL A 2 -0.32 10.26 15.39
C VAL A 2 -0.88 10.40 13.98
N THR A 3 -0.90 11.62 13.46
CA THR A 3 -1.34 11.92 12.09
C THR A 3 -0.20 12.55 11.30
N ALA A 4 0.24 11.88 10.22
CA ALA A 4 1.32 12.37 9.38
C ALA A 4 1.24 11.76 7.97
N PRO A 5 1.78 12.43 6.93
CA PRO A 5 1.80 11.89 5.59
C PRO A 5 2.46 10.51 5.50
N THR A 6 2.09 9.73 4.51
CA THR A 6 2.78 8.46 4.22
C THR A 6 4.27 8.71 3.96
N GLY A 7 5.14 7.82 4.43
CA GLY A 7 6.59 7.96 4.35
C GLY A 7 7.22 8.91 5.37
N SER A 8 6.47 9.42 6.36
CA SER A 8 6.98 10.33 7.39
C SER A 8 7.59 9.64 8.62
N GLY A 9 7.76 8.32 8.60
CA GLY A 9 8.37 7.58 9.71
C GLY A 9 7.40 7.22 10.85
N LYS A 10 6.09 7.15 10.60
CA LYS A 10 5.11 6.72 11.63
C LYS A 10 5.46 5.36 12.24
N THR A 11 6.00 4.44 11.44
CA THR A 11 6.40 3.11 11.90
C THR A 11 7.46 3.18 13.01
N LEU A 12 8.43 4.10 12.91
CA LEU A 12 9.45 4.29 13.95
C LEU A 12 8.84 4.64 15.31
N ILE A 13 7.73 5.38 15.33
CA ILE A 13 7.02 5.69 16.59
C ILE A 13 6.40 4.42 17.17
N ALA A 14 5.86 3.56 16.30
CA ALA A 14 5.33 2.26 16.72
C ALA A 14 6.45 1.36 17.28
N GLU A 15 7.60 1.27 16.60
CA GLU A 15 8.78 0.52 17.03
C GLU A 15 9.22 0.93 18.43
N LYS A 16 9.34 2.23 18.69
CA LYS A 16 9.67 2.74 20.04
C LYS A 16 8.60 2.43 21.10
N GLY A 17 7.34 2.39 20.68
CA GLY A 17 6.26 1.94 21.56
C GLY A 17 6.37 0.45 21.87
N ILE A 18 6.66 -0.38 20.89
CA ILE A 18 6.85 -1.84 21.02
C ILE A 18 8.01 -2.13 21.97
N GLU A 19 9.20 -1.57 21.70
CA GLU A 19 10.38 -1.73 22.53
C GLU A 19 10.07 -1.46 24.00
N LYS A 20 9.51 -0.27 24.29
CA LYS A 20 9.19 0.16 25.66
C LYS A 20 8.25 -0.80 26.40
N TYR A 21 7.18 -1.25 25.72
CA TYR A 21 6.20 -2.12 26.40
C TYR A 21 6.72 -3.55 26.59
N ILE A 22 7.54 -4.06 25.68
CA ILE A 22 8.20 -5.35 25.83
C ILE A 22 9.23 -5.30 26.97
N GLU A 23 10.03 -4.24 27.07
CA GLU A 23 10.95 -4.01 28.19
C GLU A 23 10.21 -3.95 29.54
N ASP A 24 9.01 -3.40 29.58
CA ASP A 24 8.12 -3.37 30.75
C ASP A 24 7.44 -4.73 31.03
N GLY A 25 7.80 -5.80 30.31
CA GLY A 25 7.24 -7.15 30.45
C GLY A 25 5.80 -7.30 29.96
N LYS A 26 5.33 -6.44 29.05
CA LYS A 26 3.98 -6.46 28.50
C LYS A 26 4.02 -6.87 27.03
N LYS A 27 2.95 -7.53 26.58
CA LYS A 27 2.79 -7.85 25.16
C LYS A 27 2.15 -6.71 24.40
N VAL A 28 2.42 -6.67 23.09
CA VAL A 28 1.93 -5.66 22.16
C VAL A 28 1.18 -6.34 21.01
N ILE A 29 0.04 -5.78 20.60
CA ILE A 29 -0.62 -6.13 19.35
C ILE A 29 -0.46 -4.96 18.37
N TYR A 30 0.06 -5.26 17.18
CA TYR A 30 0.13 -4.35 16.04
C TYR A 30 -0.90 -4.77 15.01
N THR A 31 -1.88 -3.92 14.69
CA THR A 31 -2.90 -4.26 13.71
C THR A 31 -2.70 -3.54 12.40
N THR A 32 -3.01 -4.23 11.31
CA THR A 32 -3.04 -3.67 9.96
C THR A 32 -4.40 -3.91 9.29
N PRO A 33 -4.78 -3.07 8.31
CA PRO A 33 -6.08 -3.21 7.64
C PRO A 33 -6.20 -4.40 6.71
N ILE A 34 -5.09 -5.03 6.30
CA ILE A 34 -5.09 -6.13 5.34
C ILE A 34 -3.99 -7.15 5.63
N LYS A 35 -4.23 -8.41 5.23
CA LYS A 35 -3.30 -9.53 5.44
C LYS A 35 -1.91 -9.31 4.84
N ALA A 36 -1.81 -8.71 3.65
CA ALA A 36 -0.53 -8.48 3.00
C ALA A 36 0.38 -7.58 3.84
N LEU A 37 -0.17 -6.52 4.45
CA LEU A 37 0.56 -5.67 5.40
C LEU A 37 0.94 -6.41 6.68
N SER A 38 0.04 -7.26 7.20
CA SER A 38 0.36 -8.09 8.36
C SER A 38 1.57 -8.99 8.07
N ASN A 39 1.58 -9.67 6.93
CA ASN A 39 2.70 -10.52 6.51
C ASN A 39 4.00 -9.72 6.36
N GLN A 40 3.93 -8.55 5.71
CA GLN A 40 5.11 -7.68 5.56
C GLN A 40 5.65 -7.25 6.93
N LYS A 41 4.81 -6.71 7.81
CA LYS A 41 5.22 -6.27 9.15
C LYS A 41 5.76 -7.41 10.00
N PHE A 42 5.17 -8.59 9.90
CA PHE A 42 5.67 -9.77 10.56
C PHE A 42 7.11 -10.10 10.13
N ASN A 43 7.38 -10.13 8.82
CA ASN A 43 8.72 -10.37 8.29
C ASN A 43 9.70 -9.25 8.67
N ASP A 44 9.29 -7.99 8.62
CA ASP A 44 10.12 -6.84 8.99
C ASP A 44 10.60 -6.99 10.44
N PHE A 45 9.68 -7.19 11.40
CA PHE A 45 10.02 -7.31 12.82
C PHE A 45 10.77 -8.59 13.17
N GLN A 46 10.50 -9.72 12.49
CA GLN A 46 11.30 -10.93 12.65
C GLN A 46 12.76 -10.73 12.20
N ASN A 47 12.97 -10.02 11.08
CA ASN A 47 14.31 -9.71 10.59
C ASN A 47 15.08 -8.77 11.54
N GLU A 48 14.38 -7.96 12.31
CA GLU A 48 14.94 -7.14 13.39
C GLU A 48 15.22 -7.93 14.69
N GLY A 49 14.89 -9.22 14.72
CA GLY A 49 15.13 -10.10 15.87
C GLY A 49 14.12 -9.99 16.99
N ILE A 50 12.96 -9.37 16.75
CA ILE A 50 11.87 -9.26 17.73
C ILE A 50 11.06 -10.57 17.75
N ASP A 51 10.79 -11.09 18.97
CA ASP A 51 9.86 -12.23 19.13
C ASP A 51 8.46 -11.84 18.65
N THR A 52 8.13 -12.28 17.44
CA THR A 52 6.95 -11.82 16.70
C THR A 52 6.04 -12.99 16.32
N GLY A 53 4.76 -12.81 16.52
CA GLY A 53 3.69 -13.72 16.08
C GLY A 53 2.83 -13.09 14.97
N LEU A 54 2.14 -13.92 14.20
CA LEU A 54 1.23 -13.51 13.13
C LEU A 54 -0.13 -14.17 13.29
N LEU A 55 -1.18 -13.35 13.37
CA LEU A 55 -2.57 -13.79 13.43
C LEU A 55 -3.37 -13.16 12.28
N THR A 56 -3.70 -13.97 11.29
CA THR A 56 -4.59 -13.59 10.18
C THR A 56 -5.69 -14.64 10.01
N GLY A 57 -6.65 -14.43 9.13
CA GLY A 57 -7.75 -15.39 8.94
C GLY A 57 -7.30 -16.76 8.43
N ASP A 58 -6.11 -16.88 7.88
CA ASP A 58 -5.53 -18.08 7.25
C ASP A 58 -4.19 -18.51 7.85
N ARG A 59 -3.55 -17.68 8.69
CA ARG A 59 -2.25 -17.99 9.33
C ARG A 59 -2.32 -17.72 10.83
N ASN A 60 -1.73 -18.64 11.60
CA ASN A 60 -1.60 -18.52 13.04
C ASN A 60 -0.19 -19.04 13.42
N GLU A 61 0.77 -18.11 13.54
CA GLU A 61 2.16 -18.41 13.84
C GLU A 61 2.57 -17.73 15.14
N ASN A 62 3.23 -18.44 16.03
CA ASN A 62 3.70 -17.96 17.33
C ASN A 62 2.68 -17.08 18.09
N PRO A 63 1.47 -17.60 18.39
CA PRO A 63 0.36 -16.79 18.91
C PRO A 63 0.60 -16.22 20.31
N ASN A 64 1.66 -16.63 20.99
CA ASN A 64 2.03 -16.19 22.34
C ASN A 64 3.26 -15.26 22.35
N ALA A 65 3.74 -14.83 21.20
CA ALA A 65 4.86 -13.90 21.07
C ALA A 65 4.65 -12.60 21.86
N ASN A 66 5.74 -11.91 22.14
CA ASN A 66 5.71 -10.61 22.78
C ASN A 66 5.10 -9.50 21.89
N LEU A 67 5.33 -9.59 20.59
CA LEU A 67 4.69 -8.77 19.58
C LEU A 67 3.79 -9.64 18.69
N ILE A 68 2.51 -9.35 18.63
CA ILE A 68 1.56 -10.05 17.77
C ILE A 68 1.14 -9.10 16.65
N ILE A 69 1.42 -9.47 15.42
CA ILE A 69 0.92 -8.79 14.24
C ILE A 69 -0.42 -9.43 13.85
N ALA A 70 -1.46 -8.64 13.71
CA ALA A 70 -2.79 -9.16 13.41
C ALA A 70 -3.53 -8.27 12.40
N THR A 71 -4.53 -8.82 11.71
CA THR A 71 -5.49 -7.95 11.03
C THR A 71 -6.45 -7.33 12.05
N THR A 72 -6.99 -6.16 11.72
CA THR A 72 -7.91 -5.43 12.61
C THR A 72 -9.11 -6.28 13.01
N GLU A 73 -9.63 -7.08 12.06
CA GLU A 73 -10.76 -8.01 12.30
C GLU A 73 -10.43 -9.10 13.32
N ILE A 74 -9.19 -9.59 13.33
CA ILE A 74 -8.75 -10.60 14.32
C ILE A 74 -8.72 -10.00 15.72
N LEU A 75 -8.14 -8.80 15.90
CA LEU A 75 -8.15 -8.14 17.20
C LEU A 75 -9.58 -7.89 17.69
N ARG A 76 -10.46 -7.40 16.81
CA ARG A 76 -11.88 -7.26 17.12
C ARG A 76 -12.49 -8.57 17.64
N ASN A 77 -12.27 -9.68 16.91
CA ASN A 77 -12.80 -10.98 17.29
C ASN A 77 -12.21 -11.45 18.63
N MET A 78 -10.93 -11.24 18.92
CA MET A 78 -10.31 -11.57 20.21
C MET A 78 -11.00 -10.80 21.35
N ILE A 79 -11.34 -9.52 21.15
CA ILE A 79 -12.02 -8.70 22.15
C ILE A 79 -13.43 -9.27 22.45
N PHE A 80 -14.20 -9.58 21.40
CA PHE A 80 -15.57 -10.06 21.56
C PHE A 80 -15.66 -11.51 22.04
N SER A 81 -14.65 -12.34 21.77
CA SER A 81 -14.55 -13.72 22.29
C SER A 81 -13.94 -13.78 23.70
N GLU A 82 -13.61 -12.63 24.29
CA GLU A 82 -12.94 -12.54 25.61
C GLU A 82 -11.65 -13.37 25.68
N ASP A 83 -10.85 -13.34 24.59
CA ASP A 83 -9.61 -14.09 24.48
C ASP A 83 -8.66 -13.74 25.64
N GLU A 84 -8.22 -14.75 26.40
CA GLU A 84 -7.39 -14.57 27.59
C GLU A 84 -6.10 -13.81 27.31
N ARG A 85 -5.54 -13.90 26.11
CA ARG A 85 -4.33 -13.18 25.67
C ARG A 85 -4.49 -11.65 25.79
N ILE A 86 -5.69 -11.13 25.65
CA ILE A 86 -5.99 -9.69 25.81
C ILE A 86 -5.57 -9.19 27.21
N ASN A 87 -5.58 -10.05 28.24
CA ASN A 87 -5.23 -9.66 29.60
C ASN A 87 -3.74 -9.33 29.78
N GLU A 88 -2.88 -9.88 28.92
CA GLU A 88 -1.41 -9.68 28.93
C GLU A 88 -0.98 -8.48 28.07
N ILE A 89 -1.89 -7.93 27.25
CA ILE A 89 -1.59 -6.82 26.36
C ILE A 89 -1.50 -5.52 27.13
N GLY A 90 -0.41 -4.78 26.90
CA GLY A 90 -0.23 -3.42 27.43
C GLY A 90 -0.50 -2.33 26.41
N LEU A 91 -0.20 -2.60 25.13
CA LEU A 91 -0.32 -1.66 24.03
C LEU A 91 -0.98 -2.32 22.81
N VAL A 92 -1.92 -1.62 22.22
CA VAL A 92 -2.45 -1.92 20.90
C VAL A 92 -2.06 -0.78 19.95
N ILE A 93 -1.42 -1.14 18.84
CA ILE A 93 -1.10 -0.22 17.75
C ILE A 93 -2.14 -0.44 16.65
N LEU A 94 -2.92 0.59 16.37
CA LEU A 94 -3.87 0.60 15.26
C LEU A 94 -3.23 1.34 14.10
N ASP A 95 -2.77 0.61 13.10
CA ASP A 95 -2.22 1.23 11.89
C ASP A 95 -3.33 1.63 10.92
N GLU A 96 -3.04 2.64 10.12
CA GLU A 96 -3.95 3.19 9.10
C GLU A 96 -5.37 3.53 9.64
N VAL A 97 -5.44 4.16 10.81
CA VAL A 97 -6.73 4.48 11.50
C VAL A 97 -7.68 5.30 10.62
N HIS A 98 -7.19 5.96 9.57
CA HIS A 98 -8.05 6.68 8.63
C HIS A 98 -9.06 5.78 7.88
N TYR A 99 -8.86 4.45 7.86
CA TYR A 99 -9.86 3.48 7.41
C TYR A 99 -11.13 3.45 8.25
N LEU A 100 -11.14 4.08 9.40
CA LEU A 100 -12.37 4.31 10.18
C LEU A 100 -13.44 5.06 9.35
N ALA A 101 -13.02 5.88 8.39
CA ALA A 101 -13.92 6.57 7.45
C ALA A 101 -14.45 5.66 6.33
N ASP A 102 -13.97 4.43 6.21
CA ASP A 102 -14.43 3.46 5.21
C ASP A 102 -15.84 2.95 5.56
N LYS A 103 -16.76 2.97 4.59
CA LYS A 103 -18.16 2.64 4.82
C LYS A 103 -18.42 1.17 5.16
N GLU A 104 -17.57 0.27 4.68
CA GLU A 104 -17.75 -1.17 4.85
C GLU A 104 -16.95 -1.70 6.05
N ARG A 105 -15.78 -1.13 6.31
CA ARG A 105 -14.81 -1.67 7.27
C ARG A 105 -14.59 -0.78 8.49
N GLY A 106 -14.98 0.49 8.44
CA GLY A 106 -14.73 1.47 9.50
C GLY A 106 -15.27 1.06 10.88
N ALA A 107 -16.42 0.38 10.90
CA ALA A 107 -17.03 -0.11 12.14
C ALA A 107 -16.08 -0.99 12.97
N THR A 108 -15.18 -1.75 12.34
CA THR A 108 -14.20 -2.60 13.05
C THR A 108 -13.26 -1.79 13.95
N TRP A 109 -12.77 -0.64 13.47
CA TRP A 109 -11.92 0.26 14.28
C TRP A 109 -12.71 0.91 15.42
N GLU A 110 -13.96 1.32 15.17
CA GLU A 110 -14.85 1.88 16.19
C GLU A 110 -15.07 0.86 17.31
N GLU A 111 -15.44 -0.36 16.98
CA GLU A 111 -15.69 -1.44 17.92
C GLU A 111 -14.45 -1.73 18.78
N ILE A 112 -13.27 -1.78 18.20
CA ILE A 112 -12.01 -1.96 18.95
C ILE A 112 -11.80 -0.80 19.93
N ILE A 113 -11.92 0.45 19.47
CA ILE A 113 -11.69 1.63 20.31
C ILE A 113 -12.67 1.66 21.47
N ILE A 114 -13.92 1.28 21.27
CA ILE A 114 -14.97 1.27 22.29
C ILE A 114 -14.77 0.11 23.27
N HIS A 115 -14.55 -1.10 22.80
CA HIS A 115 -14.64 -2.33 23.61
C HIS A 115 -13.29 -2.81 24.17
N LEU A 116 -12.15 -2.38 23.62
CA LEU A 116 -10.85 -2.74 24.18
C LEU A 116 -10.74 -2.32 25.67
N PRO A 117 -10.29 -3.17 26.61
CA PRO A 117 -10.16 -2.83 28.01
C PRO A 117 -9.42 -1.50 28.23
N LYS A 118 -9.94 -0.65 29.11
CA LYS A 118 -9.39 0.72 29.35
C LYS A 118 -7.95 0.73 29.84
N LYS A 119 -7.50 -0.36 30.50
CA LYS A 119 -6.11 -0.53 30.97
C LYS A 119 -5.10 -0.61 29.82
N ILE A 120 -5.53 -1.07 28.64
CA ILE A 120 -4.68 -1.21 27.47
C ILE A 120 -4.57 0.14 26.74
N LYS A 121 -3.36 0.58 26.48
CA LYS A 121 -3.11 1.83 25.74
C LYS A 121 -3.30 1.61 24.24
N ILE A 122 -3.75 2.65 23.55
CA ILE A 122 -3.88 2.65 22.09
C ILE A 122 -2.93 3.68 21.51
N LEU A 123 -2.13 3.24 20.53
CA LEU A 123 -1.35 4.10 19.64
C LEU A 123 -1.99 4.03 18.24
N GLY A 124 -2.73 5.06 17.85
CA GLY A 124 -3.30 5.17 16.52
C GLY A 124 -2.34 5.85 15.57
N LEU A 125 -2.01 5.21 14.44
CA LEU A 125 -1.20 5.75 13.35
C LEU A 125 -2.10 6.02 12.15
N SER A 126 -2.01 7.20 11.57
CA SER A 126 -2.90 7.61 10.48
C SER A 126 -2.19 8.47 9.45
N ALA A 127 -2.65 8.39 8.21
CA ALA A 127 -2.41 9.46 7.25
C ALA A 127 -3.07 10.76 7.73
N THR A 128 -2.82 11.87 7.05
CA THR A 128 -3.48 13.15 7.35
C THR A 128 -4.99 13.05 7.13
N ILE A 129 -5.78 13.37 8.14
CA ILE A 129 -7.25 13.34 8.16
C ILE A 129 -7.78 14.77 8.10
N GLY A 130 -8.89 15.01 7.38
CA GLY A 130 -9.44 16.36 7.24
C GLY A 130 -10.17 16.89 8.49
N ASN A 131 -10.69 16.00 9.34
CA ASN A 131 -11.49 16.29 10.54
C ASN A 131 -10.83 15.79 11.84
N GLU A 132 -9.51 15.93 11.95
CA GLU A 132 -8.71 15.39 13.06
C GLU A 132 -9.22 15.78 14.45
N ASN A 133 -9.67 17.02 14.64
CA ASN A 133 -10.15 17.50 15.94
C ASN A 133 -11.47 16.83 16.35
N GLU A 134 -12.37 16.61 15.41
CA GLU A 134 -13.63 15.90 15.66
C GLU A 134 -13.35 14.44 16.05
N PHE A 135 -12.47 13.80 15.28
CA PHE A 135 -12.03 12.43 15.54
C PHE A 135 -11.34 12.30 16.91
N LEU A 136 -10.43 13.21 17.24
CA LEU A 136 -9.78 13.25 18.56
C LEU A 136 -10.82 13.41 19.67
N SER A 137 -11.78 14.32 19.52
CA SER A 137 -12.84 14.55 20.53
C SER A 137 -13.65 13.28 20.76
N TRP A 138 -13.96 12.54 19.70
CA TRP A 138 -14.63 11.26 19.81
C TRP A 138 -13.78 10.22 20.56
N ILE A 139 -12.47 10.06 20.22
CA ILE A 139 -11.58 9.15 20.94
C ILE A 139 -11.51 9.52 22.42
N VAL A 140 -11.37 10.80 22.73
CA VAL A 140 -11.33 11.28 24.13
C VAL A 140 -12.61 10.91 24.88
N SER A 141 -13.78 11.01 24.24
CA SER A 141 -15.04 10.60 24.84
C SER A 141 -15.12 9.10 25.15
N GLN A 142 -14.47 8.27 24.32
CA GLN A 142 -14.47 6.81 24.49
C GLN A 142 -13.35 6.31 25.42
N ARG A 143 -12.15 6.90 25.35
CA ARG A 143 -10.92 6.36 25.99
C ARG A 143 -10.35 7.25 27.09
N GLY A 144 -10.86 8.47 27.25
CA GLY A 144 -10.30 9.49 28.14
C GLY A 144 -9.17 10.30 27.49
N PRO A 145 -8.34 10.99 28.28
CA PRO A 145 -7.32 11.89 27.76
C PRO A 145 -6.44 11.24 26.69
N THR A 146 -6.35 11.87 25.53
CA THR A 146 -5.63 11.38 24.35
C THR A 146 -4.87 12.52 23.69
N ASP A 147 -3.58 12.33 23.45
CA ASP A 147 -2.73 13.30 22.79
C ASP A 147 -2.82 13.13 21.26
N LEU A 148 -2.81 14.26 20.54
CA LEU A 148 -2.67 14.33 19.10
C LEU A 148 -1.27 14.85 18.73
N ILE A 149 -0.49 14.00 18.07
CA ILE A 149 0.79 14.38 17.49
C ILE A 149 0.59 14.50 15.98
N LYS A 150 0.83 15.70 15.45
CA LYS A 150 0.57 16.00 14.04
C LYS A 150 1.80 16.50 13.32
N SER A 151 2.02 15.99 12.12
CA SER A 151 2.96 16.54 11.14
C SER A 151 2.28 16.69 9.79
N ASN A 152 2.50 17.83 9.14
CA ASN A 152 2.05 18.08 7.77
C ASN A 152 3.21 18.06 6.78
N ILE A 153 4.42 17.82 7.26
CA ILE A 153 5.63 17.81 6.44
C ILE A 153 5.70 16.47 5.70
N ARG A 154 5.69 16.54 4.39
CA ARG A 154 5.91 15.37 3.53
C ARG A 154 7.40 15.29 3.21
N PRO A 155 8.12 14.22 3.64
CA PRO A 155 9.55 14.08 3.39
C PRO A 155 9.89 14.07 1.90
N VAL A 156 9.07 13.40 1.09
CA VAL A 156 9.16 13.42 -0.36
C VAL A 156 8.04 14.29 -0.93
N PRO A 157 8.35 15.42 -1.58
CA PRO A 157 7.31 16.27 -2.18
C PRO A 157 6.47 15.51 -3.19
N LEU A 158 5.17 15.73 -3.18
CA LEU A 158 4.23 15.19 -4.16
C LEU A 158 3.80 16.29 -5.12
N GLU A 159 4.21 16.19 -6.38
CA GLU A 159 3.73 17.05 -7.44
C GLU A 159 2.57 16.39 -8.17
N ILE A 160 1.43 17.07 -8.24
CA ILE A 160 0.25 16.59 -8.95
C ILE A 160 0.10 17.39 -10.24
N SER A 161 0.04 16.68 -11.36
CA SER A 161 -0.11 17.27 -12.68
C SER A 161 -1.22 16.55 -13.47
N LEU A 162 -1.93 17.31 -14.31
CA LEU A 162 -2.81 16.76 -15.32
C LEU A 162 -2.02 16.59 -16.63
N VAL A 163 -1.99 15.40 -17.16
CA VAL A 163 -1.37 15.08 -18.45
C VAL A 163 -2.43 15.07 -19.54
N THR A 164 -2.26 15.89 -20.55
CA THR A 164 -3.19 16.01 -21.69
C THR A 164 -2.43 15.98 -23.01
N ALA A 165 -3.11 15.66 -24.10
CA ALA A 165 -2.56 15.81 -25.45
C ALA A 165 -3.28 16.94 -26.19
N THR A 166 -2.58 17.66 -27.06
CA THR A 166 -3.17 18.67 -27.95
C THR A 166 -3.87 17.98 -29.13
N GLN A 167 -4.90 18.62 -29.68
CA GLN A 167 -5.66 18.02 -30.78
C GLN A 167 -4.91 18.00 -32.11
N ASN A 168 -3.96 18.92 -32.32
CA ASN A 168 -3.37 19.15 -33.63
C ASN A 168 -2.08 18.36 -33.88
N ASP A 169 -1.31 18.05 -32.86
CA ASP A 169 0.03 17.50 -32.98
C ASP A 169 0.34 16.37 -32.01
N ASP A 170 -0.66 15.90 -31.26
CA ASP A 170 -0.49 14.86 -30.23
C ASP A 170 0.59 15.18 -29.16
N GLN A 171 1.04 16.45 -29.09
CA GLN A 171 2.01 16.85 -28.08
C GLN A 171 1.44 16.72 -26.69
N ILE A 172 2.20 16.08 -25.82
CA ILE A 172 1.82 15.97 -24.41
C ILE A 172 2.15 17.26 -23.67
N THR A 173 1.15 17.76 -22.99
CA THR A 173 1.28 18.93 -22.11
C THR A 173 0.93 18.53 -20.68
N THR A 174 1.73 19.00 -19.73
CA THR A 174 1.46 18.87 -18.31
C THR A 174 0.93 20.17 -17.74
N ILE A 175 -0.16 20.07 -17.00
CA ILE A 175 -0.74 21.20 -16.27
C ILE A 175 -0.58 20.90 -14.79
N LYS A 176 0.30 21.66 -14.14
CA LYS A 176 0.53 21.50 -12.69
C LYS A 176 -0.66 21.98 -11.90
N SER A 177 -1.00 21.25 -10.84
CA SER A 177 -2.02 21.71 -9.92
C SER A 177 -1.48 22.86 -9.07
N THR A 178 -2.29 23.89 -8.89
CA THR A 178 -2.06 24.96 -7.93
C THR A 178 -3.13 24.93 -6.86
N LYS A 179 -2.89 25.57 -5.71
CA LYS A 179 -3.93 25.77 -4.69
C LYS A 179 -4.60 27.12 -4.92
N ASP A 180 -5.92 27.14 -4.86
CA ASP A 180 -6.70 28.38 -4.87
C ASP A 180 -6.68 29.07 -3.48
N LYS A 181 -7.34 30.24 -3.37
CA LYS A 181 -7.44 31.00 -2.12
C LYS A 181 -8.16 30.22 -0.98
N LYS A 182 -8.86 29.13 -1.30
CA LYS A 182 -9.54 28.23 -0.35
C LYS A 182 -8.75 26.94 -0.11
N ASN A 183 -7.49 26.88 -0.49
CA ASN A 183 -6.62 25.70 -0.42
C ASN A 183 -7.09 24.50 -1.26
N LYS A 184 -8.05 24.68 -2.17
CA LYS A 184 -8.48 23.65 -3.11
C LYS A 184 -7.50 23.55 -4.26
N ARG A 185 -7.19 22.33 -4.68
CA ARG A 185 -6.35 22.10 -5.86
C ARG A 185 -7.12 22.44 -7.12
N ILE A 186 -6.54 23.26 -7.96
CA ILE A 186 -7.08 23.64 -9.26
C ILE A 186 -6.03 23.42 -10.34
N PHE A 187 -6.50 23.17 -11.56
CA PHE A 187 -5.67 23.11 -12.76
C PHE A 187 -5.97 24.35 -13.60
N GLN A 188 -4.96 25.19 -13.80
CA GLN A 188 -5.12 26.39 -14.63
C GLN A 188 -4.72 26.05 -16.06
N PHE A 189 -5.71 26.09 -16.96
CA PHE A 189 -5.51 25.87 -18.38
C PHE A 189 -5.06 27.18 -19.05
N ASP A 190 -3.98 27.12 -19.81
CA ASP A 190 -3.59 28.23 -20.67
C ASP A 190 -4.65 28.43 -21.78
N LYS A 191 -5.15 29.63 -21.93
CA LYS A 191 -6.15 30.00 -22.96
C LYS A 191 -5.68 29.70 -24.39
N LYS A 192 -4.36 29.56 -24.59
CA LYS A 192 -3.75 29.20 -25.87
C LYS A 192 -4.14 27.78 -26.33
N TYR A 193 -4.42 26.86 -25.38
CA TYR A 193 -4.77 25.48 -25.68
C TYR A 193 -6.29 25.30 -25.54
N ARG A 194 -7.04 25.61 -26.58
CA ARG A 194 -8.52 25.54 -26.54
C ARG A 194 -9.11 24.14 -26.69
N LYS A 195 -8.30 23.14 -27.10
CA LYS A 195 -8.79 21.78 -27.31
C LYS A 195 -7.77 20.75 -26.82
N PHE A 196 -8.11 20.10 -25.71
CA PHE A 196 -7.35 19.00 -25.15
C PHE A 196 -8.06 17.69 -25.47
N LYS A 197 -7.27 16.62 -25.67
CA LYS A 197 -7.76 15.25 -25.75
C LYS A 197 -7.03 14.36 -24.75
N LYS A 198 -7.63 13.22 -24.46
CA LYS A 198 -6.99 12.21 -23.63
C LYS A 198 -5.75 11.66 -24.36
N PRO A 199 -4.56 11.65 -23.73
CA PRO A 199 -3.36 11.08 -24.35
C PRO A 199 -3.54 9.57 -24.56
N THR A 200 -3.01 9.08 -25.67
CA THR A 200 -2.93 7.64 -25.94
C THR A 200 -1.96 6.96 -24.96
N LEU A 201 -2.02 5.64 -24.86
CA LEU A 201 -1.05 4.92 -24.02
C LEU A 201 0.38 5.12 -24.53
N SER A 202 0.58 5.10 -25.86
CA SER A 202 1.89 5.37 -26.48
C SER A 202 2.45 6.72 -26.06
N ASN A 203 1.64 7.79 -26.15
CA ASN A 203 2.04 9.13 -25.70
C ASN A 203 2.41 9.15 -24.21
N GLN A 204 1.64 8.45 -23.36
CA GLN A 204 1.92 8.39 -21.93
C GLN A 204 3.24 7.67 -21.64
N LEU A 205 3.52 6.57 -22.29
CA LEU A 205 4.77 5.81 -22.15
C LEU A 205 5.98 6.62 -22.63
N GLU A 206 5.87 7.29 -23.77
CA GLU A 206 6.89 8.20 -24.27
C GLU A 206 7.16 9.35 -23.30
N PHE A 207 6.12 9.97 -22.76
CA PHE A 207 6.24 11.04 -21.77
C PHE A 207 6.97 10.57 -20.51
N ILE A 208 6.65 9.40 -19.97
CA ILE A 208 7.31 8.82 -18.80
C ILE A 208 8.80 8.57 -19.09
N SER A 209 9.11 8.05 -20.28
CA SER A 209 10.48 7.83 -20.73
C SER A 209 11.26 9.14 -20.83
N LEU A 210 10.72 10.13 -21.53
CA LEU A 210 11.34 11.46 -21.70
C LEU A 210 11.56 12.19 -20.36
N LYS A 211 10.66 12.00 -19.40
CA LYS A 211 10.77 12.60 -18.05
C LYS A 211 11.61 11.78 -17.09
N ASN A 212 12.12 10.63 -17.53
CA ASN A 212 12.84 9.68 -16.66
C ASN A 212 12.05 9.41 -15.37
N SER A 213 10.74 9.12 -15.52
CA SER A 213 9.77 9.01 -14.43
C SER A 213 9.50 7.57 -14.00
N THR A 214 10.30 6.62 -14.49
CA THR A 214 10.25 5.22 -14.06
C THR A 214 10.99 5.00 -12.73
N PRO A 215 10.53 4.05 -11.91
CA PRO A 215 9.38 3.19 -12.10
C PRO A 215 8.05 3.95 -11.94
N SER A 216 7.06 3.52 -12.71
CA SER A 216 5.74 4.16 -12.76
C SER A 216 4.64 3.16 -12.47
N ILE A 217 3.59 3.59 -11.77
CA ILE A 217 2.37 2.80 -11.58
C ILE A 217 1.21 3.48 -12.29
N PHE A 218 0.47 2.71 -13.09
CA PHE A 218 -0.75 3.14 -13.74
C PHE A 218 -1.96 2.49 -13.06
N PHE A 219 -2.80 3.27 -12.41
CA PHE A 219 -4.01 2.77 -11.78
C PHE A 219 -5.23 2.77 -12.70
N PHE A 220 -5.97 1.65 -12.69
CA PHE A 220 -7.24 1.48 -13.37
C PHE A 220 -8.26 0.82 -12.43
N PHE A 221 -9.55 1.16 -12.61
CA PHE A 221 -10.65 0.58 -11.80
C PHE A 221 -11.17 -0.77 -12.32
N SER A 222 -10.53 -1.37 -13.32
CA SER A 222 -10.96 -2.64 -13.91
C SER A 222 -9.78 -3.56 -14.13
N ARG A 223 -9.89 -4.83 -13.70
CA ARG A 223 -8.90 -5.89 -13.90
C ARG A 223 -8.60 -6.08 -15.40
N ASP A 224 -9.64 -6.20 -16.24
CA ASP A 224 -9.51 -6.37 -17.68
C ASP A 224 -8.75 -5.21 -18.34
N LYS A 225 -8.99 -3.96 -17.85
CA LYS A 225 -8.24 -2.80 -18.34
C LYS A 225 -6.78 -2.84 -17.92
N VAL A 226 -6.49 -3.28 -16.71
CA VAL A 226 -5.13 -3.44 -16.20
C VAL A 226 -4.36 -4.41 -17.09
N GLU A 227 -4.89 -5.62 -17.31
CA GLU A 227 -4.26 -6.62 -18.15
C GLU A 227 -4.14 -6.19 -19.62
N SER A 228 -5.24 -5.69 -20.22
CA SER A 228 -5.23 -5.26 -21.62
C SER A 228 -4.24 -4.12 -21.88
N LYS A 229 -4.09 -3.20 -20.91
CA LYS A 229 -3.12 -2.09 -21.02
C LYS A 229 -1.69 -2.56 -20.83
N ALA A 230 -1.43 -3.52 -19.95
CA ALA A 230 -0.11 -4.13 -19.80
C ALA A 230 0.31 -4.86 -21.08
N ARG A 231 -0.57 -5.67 -21.67
CA ARG A 231 -0.33 -6.32 -22.99
C ARG A 231 -0.05 -5.29 -24.08
N HIS A 232 -0.87 -4.25 -24.18
CA HIS A 232 -0.69 -3.19 -25.18
C HIS A 232 0.65 -2.48 -25.00
N ALA A 233 1.01 -2.11 -23.76
CA ALA A 233 2.30 -1.48 -23.46
C ALA A 233 3.47 -2.40 -23.83
N SER A 234 3.38 -3.70 -23.52
CA SER A 234 4.41 -4.68 -23.84
C SER A 234 4.60 -4.88 -25.36
N ASN A 235 3.54 -4.69 -26.16
CA ASN A 235 3.64 -4.68 -27.61
C ASN A 235 4.30 -3.40 -28.18
N LEU A 236 4.14 -2.26 -27.47
CA LEU A 236 4.75 -0.99 -27.89
C LEU A 236 6.23 -0.91 -27.50
N ILE A 237 6.63 -1.53 -26.39
CA ILE A 237 8.02 -1.56 -25.95
C ILE A 237 8.70 -2.79 -26.58
N GLY A 238 9.67 -2.53 -27.44
CA GLY A 238 10.45 -3.59 -28.11
C GLY A 238 11.16 -4.51 -27.11
N LYS A 239 11.74 -5.60 -27.64
CA LYS A 239 12.49 -6.57 -26.84
C LYS A 239 13.62 -5.89 -26.09
N THR A 240 13.64 -5.99 -24.76
CA THR A 240 14.78 -5.55 -23.95
C THR A 240 15.87 -6.62 -23.98
N THR A 241 17.11 -6.20 -23.81
CA THR A 241 18.29 -7.06 -23.76
C THR A 241 18.24 -8.05 -22.60
N ASP A 242 18.95 -9.16 -22.80
CA ASP A 242 19.20 -10.30 -21.95
C ASP A 242 18.68 -10.22 -20.49
N ASN A 243 17.68 -11.05 -20.20
CA ASN A 243 17.04 -11.14 -18.88
C ASN A 243 17.47 -12.42 -18.14
N HIS A 244 18.76 -12.76 -18.17
CA HIS A 244 19.27 -13.96 -17.53
C HIS A 244 18.88 -14.01 -16.05
N ASP A 245 19.09 -12.90 -15.30
CA ASP A 245 18.75 -12.83 -13.88
C ASP A 245 17.25 -13.00 -13.62
N LEU A 246 16.41 -12.40 -14.48
CA LEU A 246 14.97 -12.60 -14.41
C LEU A 246 14.59 -14.05 -14.64
N LYS A 247 15.25 -14.74 -15.59
CA LYS A 247 15.00 -16.16 -15.88
C LYS A 247 15.38 -17.03 -14.69
N VAL A 248 16.56 -16.82 -14.09
CA VAL A 248 17.01 -17.55 -12.89
C VAL A 248 16.02 -17.34 -11.74
N LEU A 249 15.60 -16.11 -11.52
CA LEU A 249 14.61 -15.79 -10.47
C LEU A 249 13.25 -16.44 -10.76
N PHE A 250 12.79 -16.40 -12.00
CA PHE A 250 11.56 -17.05 -12.44
C PHE A 250 11.61 -18.56 -12.20
N ASP A 251 12.69 -19.22 -12.63
CA ASP A 251 12.86 -20.67 -12.46
C ASP A 251 12.95 -21.06 -10.97
N SER A 252 13.52 -20.22 -10.12
CA SER A 252 13.60 -20.47 -8.68
C SER A 252 12.23 -20.48 -7.99
N VAL A 253 11.23 -19.74 -8.53
CA VAL A 253 9.89 -19.63 -7.93
C VAL A 253 8.88 -20.57 -8.62
N PHE A 254 8.99 -20.76 -9.93
CA PHE A 254 8.00 -21.48 -10.75
C PHE A 254 8.52 -22.77 -11.38
N GLY A 255 9.82 -23.11 -11.16
CA GLY A 255 10.43 -24.25 -11.82
C GLY A 255 9.88 -25.62 -11.42
N ASP A 256 9.31 -25.72 -10.20
CA ASP A 256 8.73 -26.97 -9.68
C ASP A 256 7.24 -27.15 -10.05
N LEU A 257 6.63 -26.19 -10.74
CA LEU A 257 5.22 -26.28 -11.16
C LEU A 257 5.03 -27.31 -12.27
N THR A 258 3.91 -27.99 -12.22
CA THR A 258 3.47 -28.84 -13.32
C THR A 258 3.10 -28.01 -14.58
N ILE A 259 3.11 -28.64 -15.75
CA ILE A 259 2.70 -27.99 -17.01
C ILE A 259 1.26 -27.45 -16.90
N GLU A 260 0.38 -28.16 -16.20
CA GLU A 260 -1.02 -27.72 -16.01
C GLU A 260 -1.09 -26.45 -15.14
N GLU A 261 -0.39 -26.41 -14.02
CA GLU A 261 -0.31 -25.23 -13.15
C GLU A 261 0.33 -24.03 -13.87
N PHE A 262 1.41 -24.29 -14.62
CA PHE A 262 2.08 -23.28 -15.42
C PHE A 262 1.14 -22.62 -16.44
N ASN A 263 0.36 -23.44 -17.17
CA ASN A 263 -0.62 -22.97 -18.14
C ASN A 263 -1.81 -22.27 -17.45
N LEU A 264 -2.28 -22.78 -16.31
CA LEU A 264 -3.37 -22.18 -15.54
C LEU A 264 -3.03 -20.76 -15.09
N LEU A 265 -1.78 -20.55 -14.68
CA LEU A 265 -1.26 -19.24 -14.26
C LEU A 265 -0.88 -18.32 -15.44
N ASN A 266 -0.93 -18.82 -16.68
CA ASN A 266 -0.53 -18.10 -17.90
C ASN A 266 0.90 -17.51 -17.81
N LEU A 267 1.84 -18.28 -17.28
CA LEU A 267 3.19 -17.80 -16.94
C LEU A 267 4.01 -17.42 -18.18
N ASP A 268 3.75 -18.01 -19.35
CA ASP A 268 4.42 -17.62 -20.62
C ASP A 268 4.13 -16.16 -20.98
N GLU A 269 2.85 -15.76 -20.91
CA GLU A 269 2.45 -14.38 -21.20
C GLU A 269 3.00 -13.41 -20.14
N LEU A 270 2.94 -13.79 -18.86
CA LEU A 270 3.46 -12.98 -17.77
C LEU A 270 4.98 -12.78 -17.92
N PHE A 271 5.73 -13.86 -18.15
CA PHE A 271 7.18 -13.79 -18.37
C PHE A 271 7.52 -12.93 -19.59
N TRP A 272 6.77 -13.06 -20.68
CA TRP A 272 6.92 -12.23 -21.87
C TRP A 272 6.74 -10.73 -21.56
N MET A 273 5.78 -10.34 -20.69
CA MET A 273 5.61 -8.96 -20.26
C MET A 273 6.73 -8.50 -19.32
N TRP A 274 7.11 -9.32 -18.34
CA TRP A 274 8.18 -9.00 -17.41
C TRP A 274 9.52 -8.84 -18.12
N SER A 275 9.79 -9.64 -19.12
CA SER A 275 11.00 -9.49 -19.98
C SER A 275 11.06 -8.16 -20.71
N ARG A 276 9.94 -7.42 -20.78
CA ARG A 276 9.82 -6.07 -21.32
C ARG A 276 9.72 -5.00 -20.23
N ARG A 277 9.99 -5.38 -18.98
CA ARG A 277 9.95 -4.53 -17.81
C ARG A 277 8.55 -3.98 -17.51
N ILE A 278 7.51 -4.71 -17.94
CA ILE A 278 6.10 -4.38 -17.73
C ILE A 278 5.45 -5.49 -16.92
N GLY A 279 4.64 -5.10 -15.93
CA GLY A 279 3.83 -6.01 -15.14
C GLY A 279 2.43 -5.48 -14.91
N PHE A 280 1.59 -6.32 -14.35
CA PHE A 280 0.30 -5.91 -13.85
C PHE A 280 -0.01 -6.59 -12.52
N HIS A 281 -0.87 -5.93 -11.71
CA HIS A 281 -1.23 -6.39 -10.38
C HIS A 281 -2.70 -6.09 -10.07
N HIS A 282 -3.44 -7.12 -9.65
CA HIS A 282 -4.81 -6.99 -9.15
C HIS A 282 -5.20 -8.20 -8.29
N ALA A 283 -6.31 -8.09 -7.55
CA ALA A 283 -6.77 -9.11 -6.62
C ALA A 283 -7.16 -10.47 -7.27
N GLY A 284 -7.28 -10.53 -8.60
CA GLY A 284 -7.59 -11.78 -9.32
C GLY A 284 -6.38 -12.64 -9.65
N LEU A 285 -5.15 -12.15 -9.46
CA LEU A 285 -3.94 -12.96 -9.63
C LEU A 285 -3.78 -13.96 -8.48
N ALA A 286 -3.18 -15.12 -8.78
CA ALA A 286 -2.77 -16.07 -7.77
C ALA A 286 -1.78 -15.45 -6.78
N PRO A 287 -1.81 -15.81 -5.49
CA PRO A 287 -0.93 -15.23 -4.48
C PRO A 287 0.56 -15.25 -4.87
N ILE A 288 1.07 -16.39 -5.32
CA ILE A 288 2.46 -16.55 -5.75
C ILE A 288 2.85 -15.60 -6.89
N VAL A 289 1.94 -15.37 -7.84
CA VAL A 289 2.18 -14.43 -8.96
C VAL A 289 2.17 -12.99 -8.46
N LYS A 290 1.28 -12.63 -7.53
CA LYS A 290 1.26 -11.29 -6.93
C LYS A 290 2.55 -10.97 -6.21
N GLU A 291 2.98 -11.86 -5.31
CA GLU A 291 4.23 -11.72 -4.56
C GLU A 291 5.43 -11.60 -5.49
N PHE A 292 5.45 -12.39 -6.56
CA PHE A 292 6.52 -12.32 -7.55
C PHE A 292 6.55 -10.99 -8.31
N VAL A 293 5.40 -10.49 -8.78
CA VAL A 293 5.29 -9.16 -9.43
C VAL A 293 5.71 -8.04 -8.50
N GLU A 294 5.33 -8.11 -7.24
CA GLU A 294 5.74 -7.16 -6.20
C GLU A 294 7.26 -7.17 -6.03
N HIS A 295 7.85 -8.36 -5.91
CA HIS A 295 9.30 -8.54 -5.84
C HIS A 295 10.01 -7.97 -7.06
N LEU A 296 9.50 -8.25 -8.28
CA LEU A 296 10.07 -7.72 -9.52
C LEU A 296 10.02 -6.19 -9.58
N PHE A 297 8.96 -5.57 -9.11
CA PHE A 297 8.83 -4.11 -9.13
C PHE A 297 9.75 -3.45 -8.07
N ILE A 298 9.82 -3.98 -6.86
CA ILE A 298 10.68 -3.50 -5.78
C ILE A 298 12.15 -3.56 -6.20
N ASN A 299 12.57 -4.68 -6.82
CA ASN A 299 13.95 -4.91 -7.25
C ASN A 299 14.26 -4.40 -8.67
N ARG A 300 13.37 -3.59 -9.25
CA ARG A 300 13.61 -2.89 -10.52
C ARG A 300 13.73 -3.80 -11.74
N TYR A 301 13.16 -4.98 -11.71
CA TYR A 301 12.96 -5.80 -12.90
C TYR A 301 11.79 -5.31 -13.75
N ILE A 302 10.82 -4.65 -13.12
CA ILE A 302 9.67 -3.99 -13.78
C ILE A 302 9.79 -2.49 -13.60
N ASP A 303 9.67 -1.73 -14.70
CA ASP A 303 9.67 -0.27 -14.72
C ASP A 303 8.26 0.32 -14.75
N ILE A 304 7.30 -0.42 -15.31
CA ILE A 304 5.91 0.03 -15.48
C ILE A 304 4.98 -1.05 -14.96
N LEU A 305 4.19 -0.68 -13.96
CA LEU A 305 3.22 -1.56 -13.33
C LEU A 305 1.80 -1.01 -13.56
N PHE A 306 0.94 -1.82 -14.16
CA PHE A 306 -0.49 -1.53 -14.27
C PHE A 306 -1.22 -2.19 -13.10
N ALA A 307 -2.03 -1.43 -12.34
CA ALA A 307 -2.64 -1.96 -11.13
C ALA A 307 -4.07 -1.48 -10.90
N THR A 308 -4.82 -2.27 -10.12
CA THR A 308 -6.06 -1.81 -9.49
C THR A 308 -5.76 -1.13 -8.15
N GLU A 309 -6.73 -0.43 -7.58
CA GLU A 309 -6.60 0.25 -6.29
C GLU A 309 -6.15 -0.67 -5.14
N THR A 310 -6.37 -1.98 -5.25
CA THR A 310 -5.94 -2.96 -4.24
C THR A 310 -4.43 -2.97 -4.01
N LEU A 311 -3.62 -2.56 -5.00
CA LEU A 311 -2.17 -2.40 -4.83
C LEU A 311 -1.83 -1.23 -3.90
N SER A 312 -2.66 -0.18 -3.86
CA SER A 312 -2.41 1.00 -3.02
C SER A 312 -2.63 0.72 -1.53
N LEU A 313 -3.29 -0.39 -1.23
CA LEU A 313 -3.60 -0.83 0.12
C LEU A 313 -2.41 -1.59 0.71
N GLY A 314 -1.37 -0.84 1.10
CA GLY A 314 -0.44 -1.33 2.07
C GLY A 314 0.88 -1.91 1.61
N ILE A 315 1.22 -1.86 0.35
CA ILE A 315 2.54 -2.26 -0.12
C ILE A 315 3.37 -0.99 -0.38
N ASN A 316 4.55 -0.92 0.24
CA ASN A 316 5.47 0.17 -0.03
C ASN A 316 6.14 -0.02 -1.41
N MET A 317 5.45 0.42 -2.47
CA MET A 317 5.95 0.34 -3.84
C MET A 317 6.79 1.57 -4.17
N PRO A 318 8.08 1.42 -4.45
CA PRO A 318 8.99 2.54 -4.71
C PRO A 318 8.80 3.12 -6.12
N ALA A 319 7.60 3.67 -6.40
CA ALA A 319 7.29 4.33 -7.65
C ALA A 319 7.76 5.79 -7.65
N LYS A 320 8.31 6.23 -8.77
CA LYS A 320 8.69 7.62 -9.00
C LYS A 320 7.55 8.47 -9.54
N SER A 321 6.61 7.81 -10.24
CA SER A 321 5.38 8.44 -10.72
C SER A 321 4.17 7.49 -10.65
N ILE A 322 3.00 8.09 -10.55
CA ILE A 322 1.72 7.39 -10.51
C ILE A 322 0.77 8.10 -11.48
#